data_b59f2a2284337276193e20dae5b2fee4
#
_entry.id   b59f2a2284337276193e20dae5b2fee4
#
_cell.length_a   1.000
_cell.length_b   1.000
_cell.length_c   1.000
_cell.angle_alpha   90.00
_cell.angle_beta   90.00
_cell.angle_gamma   90.00
#
_symmetry.space_group_name_H-M   'P 1'
#
loop_
_entity.id
_entity.type
_entity.pdbx_description
1 polymer ?
#
loop_
_entity_poly.entity_id
_entity_poly.type
_entity_poly.pdbx_seq_one_letter_code
_entity_poly.pdbx_strand_id
1 'polypeptide(L)'
;MKQYLLLAASAFLLQGCQTSKEDIKEQPLKMIEQIDFSHVKINDNFWSPRLSKHVSATLPVCIDQIENQTGRIRNFENAAKGEGEHSGIFFDDSDVYKALEGMAYSLINNPDPELEKKADEWIDKFAAAQQPDGYINTFYTLTGLDKRWTNMDKHEMYCAGHMIEAGVAYYQATGKRKLLDVCIRMTDHMMSQFGPGKRHWVPGHEEIELALVKLYQTTQEQKYLDFAYWLLEERGHGHGTMGDEGKWNPVYYQDIVPVRQLTDISGHAVRCMYLYCGMADVAALKNDTGYIAAMDRLWDDVVHRNMYITGGVGSSHDNEGFTEDYDLPNLDAYCETCASVGMVLWNQRMNQLTGDSKYIDVLERSLYNGALAGISLGGDRFFYVNPLESKGDHHRQEWYGCACCPSQLSRFLPSIGNYIYASSDDALWVNLYIGNTGQIRIGETDILLTQETDYPWDGSVKLTISTSQPLEKEIRLRIPNWCKTYDLSINGKRINVSEEKGYAVIKDWKSQDVIALDMDCLLYTSDAADD
;
A
#
# COMPACT_ATOMS: atom_id res chain seq x y z
N MET A 1 85.43 43.79 14.71
CA MET A 1 84.17 44.02 15.36
C MET A 1 83.07 43.81 14.33
N LYS A 2 82.52 42.66 14.24
CA LYS A 2 81.28 42.38 13.51
C LYS A 2 80.57 41.25 14.27
N GLN A 3 79.40 41.58 14.82
CA GLN A 3 78.49 40.66 15.49
C GLN A 3 77.81 39.78 14.43
N TYR A 4 77.77 38.49 14.65
CA TYR A 4 76.93 37.55 13.91
C TYR A 4 75.75 37.16 14.80
N LEU A 5 74.56 37.51 14.36
CA LEU A 5 73.29 37.01 14.91
C LEU A 5 73.00 35.59 14.36
N LEU A 6 72.83 34.67 15.27
CA LEU A 6 72.26 33.35 14.95
C LEU A 6 70.74 33.42 14.99
N LEU A 7 70.05 33.10 13.86
CA LEU A 7 68.62 32.85 13.80
C LEU A 7 68.41 31.36 14.01
N ALA A 8 67.72 31.01 15.09
CA ALA A 8 67.19 29.66 15.32
C ALA A 8 65.83 29.54 14.64
N ALA A 9 65.74 28.68 13.65
CA ALA A 9 64.46 28.33 13.02
C ALA A 9 63.76 27.18 13.81
N SER A 10 62.67 27.50 14.47
CA SER A 10 61.79 26.53 15.13
C SER A 10 60.84 25.91 14.09
N ALA A 11 61.02 24.65 13.75
CA ALA A 11 60.10 23.89 12.95
C ALA A 11 58.90 23.44 13.82
N PHE A 12 57.76 24.05 13.62
CA PHE A 12 56.47 23.56 14.16
C PHE A 12 55.98 22.37 13.31
N LEU A 13 56.01 21.18 13.89
CA LEU A 13 55.34 20.00 13.38
C LEU A 13 53.83 20.18 13.58
N LEU A 14 53.12 20.48 12.51
CA LEU A 14 51.67 20.36 12.45
C LEU A 14 51.31 18.86 12.40
N GLN A 15 50.99 18.26 13.54
CA GLN A 15 50.26 17.00 13.60
C GLN A 15 48.82 17.27 13.13
N GLY A 16 48.51 16.87 11.90
CA GLY A 16 47.16 16.82 11.39
C GLY A 16 46.36 15.77 12.18
N CYS A 17 45.43 16.24 12.99
CA CYS A 17 44.36 15.41 13.53
C CYS A 17 43.50 14.92 12.35
N GLN A 18 43.70 13.70 11.86
CA GLN A 18 42.73 13.01 11.05
C GLN A 18 41.58 12.64 12.00
N THR A 19 40.55 13.47 12.04
CA THR A 19 39.24 13.05 12.52
C THR A 19 38.72 12.02 11.52
N SER A 20 38.71 10.76 11.94
CA SER A 20 37.88 9.73 11.28
C SER A 20 36.48 10.31 11.19
N LYS A 21 35.95 10.49 9.98
CA LYS A 21 34.54 10.62 9.77
C LYS A 21 33.96 9.27 10.24
N GLU A 22 33.46 9.21 11.47
CA GLU A 22 32.46 8.21 11.81
C GLU A 22 31.34 8.42 10.80
N ASP A 23 31.06 7.41 10.01
CA ASP A 23 29.85 7.33 9.21
C ASP A 23 28.69 7.40 10.21
N ILE A 24 28.15 8.59 10.39
CA ILE A 24 26.88 8.79 11.06
C ILE A 24 25.89 8.09 10.13
N LYS A 25 25.52 6.87 10.47
CA LYS A 25 24.37 6.22 9.84
C LYS A 25 23.18 7.12 10.13
N GLU A 26 22.74 7.86 9.12
CA GLU A 26 21.50 8.61 9.19
C GLU A 26 20.41 7.63 9.64
N GLN A 27 19.73 7.97 10.74
CA GLN A 27 18.61 7.15 11.20
C GLN A 27 17.50 7.18 10.15
N PRO A 28 16.85 6.06 9.87
CA PRO A 28 15.73 6.02 8.92
C PRO A 28 14.65 7.01 9.35
N LEU A 29 14.05 7.71 8.37
CA LEU A 29 12.95 8.65 8.62
C LEU A 29 11.66 7.95 9.09
N LYS A 30 11.56 6.65 8.86
CA LYS A 30 10.42 5.85 9.30
C LYS A 30 10.41 5.75 10.82
N MET A 31 9.40 6.36 11.45
CA MET A 31 9.27 6.40 12.90
C MET A 31 8.76 5.09 13.50
N ILE A 32 7.83 4.42 12.79
CA ILE A 32 7.17 3.20 13.26
C ILE A 32 7.04 2.19 12.11
N GLU A 33 7.03 0.91 12.46
CA GLU A 33 6.85 -0.18 11.51
C GLU A 33 5.50 -0.86 11.72
N GLN A 34 4.81 -1.19 10.62
CA GLN A 34 3.59 -2.01 10.72
C GLN A 34 3.92 -3.39 11.27
N ILE A 35 2.97 -3.95 12.00
CA ILE A 35 2.98 -5.37 12.36
C ILE A 35 2.32 -6.13 11.21
N ASP A 36 3.04 -7.12 10.68
CA ASP A 36 2.54 -7.94 9.58
C ASP A 36 1.28 -8.73 10.00
N PHE A 37 0.30 -8.80 9.10
CA PHE A 37 -0.98 -9.47 9.35
C PHE A 37 -0.85 -10.95 9.67
N SER A 38 0.24 -11.62 9.27
CA SER A 38 0.54 -13.01 9.64
C SER A 38 0.68 -13.23 11.15
N HIS A 39 0.98 -12.15 11.88
CA HIS A 39 1.07 -12.16 13.34
C HIS A 39 -0.25 -11.82 14.04
N VAL A 40 -1.33 -11.53 13.29
CA VAL A 40 -2.60 -11.03 13.83
C VAL A 40 -3.76 -11.90 13.36
N LYS A 41 -4.36 -12.62 14.29
CA LYS A 41 -5.54 -13.46 14.02
C LYS A 41 -6.82 -12.70 14.40
N ILE A 42 -7.53 -12.19 13.41
CA ILE A 42 -8.81 -11.50 13.58
C ILE A 42 -9.88 -12.50 13.99
N ASN A 43 -10.69 -12.15 15.00
CA ASN A 43 -11.72 -13.02 15.57
C ASN A 43 -12.97 -12.26 16.04
N ASP A 44 -13.28 -11.12 15.43
CA ASP A 44 -14.41 -10.26 15.74
C ASP A 44 -15.70 -10.64 14.98
N ASN A 45 -16.77 -9.89 15.27
CA ASN A 45 -18.08 -10.07 14.63
C ASN A 45 -18.25 -9.24 13.33
N PHE A 46 -17.29 -8.38 12.99
CA PHE A 46 -17.38 -7.53 11.80
C PHE A 46 -16.45 -8.02 10.67
N TRP A 47 -15.16 -8.18 10.94
CA TRP A 47 -14.16 -8.56 9.92
C TRP A 47 -14.10 -10.07 9.68
N SER A 48 -14.19 -10.91 10.74
CA SER A 48 -14.10 -12.37 10.58
C SER A 48 -15.13 -12.95 9.60
N PRO A 49 -16.43 -12.53 9.61
CA PRO A 49 -17.39 -12.98 8.60
C PRO A 49 -17.00 -12.55 7.19
N ARG A 50 -16.44 -11.34 7.00
CA ARG A 50 -15.98 -10.84 5.69
C ARG A 50 -14.77 -11.59 5.17
N LEU A 51 -13.80 -11.88 6.04
CA LEU A 51 -12.62 -12.69 5.70
C LEU A 51 -13.03 -14.13 5.36
N SER A 52 -14.01 -14.69 6.05
CA SER A 52 -14.59 -16.00 5.70
C SER A 52 -15.26 -15.97 4.32
N LYS A 53 -15.96 -14.88 3.99
CA LYS A 53 -16.54 -14.69 2.65
C LYS A 53 -15.49 -14.46 1.58
N HIS A 54 -14.38 -13.82 1.90
CA HIS A 54 -13.26 -13.70 0.98
C HIS A 54 -12.76 -15.08 0.52
N VAL A 55 -12.54 -16.00 1.44
CA VAL A 55 -12.10 -17.38 1.13
C VAL A 55 -13.18 -18.18 0.39
N SER A 56 -14.44 -18.08 0.82
CA SER A 56 -15.52 -18.95 0.32
C SER A 56 -16.27 -18.41 -0.90
N ALA A 57 -16.11 -17.12 -1.24
CA ALA A 57 -16.82 -16.49 -2.34
C ALA A 57 -15.90 -15.61 -3.20
N THR A 58 -15.19 -14.63 -2.62
CA THR A 58 -14.44 -13.62 -3.40
C THR A 58 -13.31 -14.26 -4.22
N LEU A 59 -12.45 -15.06 -3.60
CA LEU A 59 -11.38 -15.77 -4.32
C LEU A 59 -11.92 -16.74 -5.37
N PRO A 60 -12.90 -17.64 -5.07
CA PRO A 60 -13.50 -18.51 -6.08
C PRO A 60 -14.08 -17.76 -7.27
N VAL A 61 -14.79 -16.64 -7.05
CA VAL A 61 -15.32 -15.80 -8.13
C VAL A 61 -14.19 -15.21 -8.98
N CYS A 62 -13.17 -14.63 -8.36
CA CYS A 62 -12.03 -14.08 -9.10
C CYS A 62 -11.29 -15.15 -9.92
N ILE A 63 -11.08 -16.34 -9.35
CA ILE A 63 -10.44 -17.47 -10.04
C ILE A 63 -11.30 -17.91 -11.25
N ASP A 64 -12.61 -18.12 -11.07
CA ASP A 64 -13.51 -18.54 -12.15
C ASP A 64 -13.55 -17.50 -13.28
N GLN A 65 -13.69 -16.22 -12.94
CA GLN A 65 -13.69 -15.14 -13.91
C GLN A 65 -12.40 -15.09 -14.73
N ILE A 66 -11.24 -15.26 -14.09
CA ILE A 66 -9.92 -15.22 -14.73
C ILE A 66 -9.65 -16.46 -15.57
N GLU A 67 -10.03 -17.66 -15.10
CA GLU A 67 -9.76 -18.92 -15.81
C GLU A 67 -10.79 -19.20 -16.90
N ASN A 68 -12.08 -19.09 -16.56
CA ASN A 68 -13.15 -19.67 -17.38
C ASN A 68 -13.92 -18.61 -18.18
N GLN A 69 -14.21 -17.44 -17.58
CA GLN A 69 -15.13 -16.49 -18.18
C GLN A 69 -14.45 -15.48 -19.12
N THR A 70 -13.24 -14.99 -18.78
CA THR A 70 -12.58 -13.90 -19.49
C THR A 70 -11.35 -14.32 -20.29
N GLY A 71 -10.84 -15.53 -20.06
CA GLY A 71 -9.69 -16.06 -20.78
C GLY A 71 -8.35 -15.40 -20.42
N ARG A 72 -8.25 -14.62 -19.34
CA ARG A 72 -7.02 -13.94 -18.94
C ARG A 72 -5.87 -14.90 -18.72
N ILE A 73 -6.10 -16.04 -18.06
CA ILE A 73 -5.07 -17.06 -17.88
C ILE A 73 -4.67 -17.74 -19.20
N ARG A 74 -5.59 -17.82 -20.15
CA ARG A 74 -5.34 -18.37 -21.50
C ARG A 74 -4.35 -17.50 -22.29
N ASN A 75 -4.32 -16.19 -22.05
CA ASN A 75 -3.33 -15.32 -22.66
C ASN A 75 -1.89 -15.76 -22.32
N PHE A 76 -1.63 -16.19 -21.08
CA PHE A 76 -0.32 -16.73 -20.70
C PHE A 76 -0.01 -18.06 -21.40
N GLU A 77 -1.01 -18.94 -21.54
CA GLU A 77 -0.84 -20.21 -22.25
C GLU A 77 -0.54 -19.97 -23.76
N ASN A 78 -1.23 -19.02 -24.37
CA ASN A 78 -0.99 -18.62 -25.75
C ASN A 78 0.40 -17.98 -25.90
N ALA A 79 0.77 -17.09 -25.00
CA ALA A 79 2.09 -16.45 -25.00
C ALA A 79 3.24 -17.47 -24.84
N ALA A 80 3.06 -18.47 -23.96
CA ALA A 80 4.02 -19.54 -23.77
C ALA A 80 4.23 -20.39 -25.03
N LYS A 81 3.17 -20.59 -25.84
CA LYS A 81 3.23 -21.34 -27.10
C LYS A 81 3.68 -20.49 -28.29
N GLY A 82 3.60 -19.15 -28.17
CA GLY A 82 3.77 -18.23 -29.29
C GLY A 82 2.64 -18.33 -30.33
N GLU A 83 1.46 -18.75 -29.91
CA GLU A 83 0.30 -19.02 -30.79
C GLU A 83 -0.97 -18.42 -30.20
N GLY A 84 -1.99 -18.17 -31.06
CA GLY A 84 -3.27 -17.62 -30.65
C GLY A 84 -3.30 -16.10 -30.62
N GLU A 85 -4.44 -15.55 -30.17
CA GLU A 85 -4.69 -14.13 -30.08
C GLU A 85 -4.82 -13.70 -28.60
N HIS A 86 -4.47 -12.44 -28.33
CA HIS A 86 -4.73 -11.83 -27.04
C HIS A 86 -6.22 -11.53 -26.90
N SER A 87 -6.79 -11.82 -25.73
CA SER A 87 -8.19 -11.52 -25.38
C SER A 87 -8.25 -10.54 -24.22
N GLY A 88 -9.12 -9.55 -24.31
CA GLY A 88 -9.35 -8.55 -23.27
C GLY A 88 -8.51 -7.29 -23.44
N ILE A 89 -8.26 -6.58 -22.33
CA ILE A 89 -7.56 -5.31 -22.30
C ILE A 89 -6.04 -5.54 -22.20
N PHE A 90 -5.23 -4.64 -22.74
CA PHE A 90 -3.77 -4.77 -22.77
C PHE A 90 -3.07 -4.88 -21.41
N PHE A 91 -3.77 -4.62 -20.30
CA PHE A 91 -3.26 -4.75 -18.94
C PHE A 91 -3.96 -5.83 -18.10
N ASP A 92 -4.73 -6.70 -18.71
CA ASP A 92 -5.46 -7.79 -18.00
C ASP A 92 -4.53 -8.76 -17.25
N ASP A 93 -3.24 -8.82 -17.61
CA ASP A 93 -2.23 -9.55 -16.85
C ASP A 93 -2.20 -9.12 -15.37
N SER A 94 -2.43 -7.84 -15.08
CA SER A 94 -2.42 -7.29 -13.72
C SER A 94 -3.52 -7.90 -12.84
N ASP A 95 -4.69 -8.20 -13.40
CA ASP A 95 -5.80 -8.80 -12.64
C ASP A 95 -5.47 -10.22 -12.19
N VAL A 96 -4.75 -10.96 -13.05
CA VAL A 96 -4.27 -12.31 -12.74
C VAL A 96 -3.25 -12.25 -11.59
N TYR A 97 -2.32 -11.32 -11.65
CA TYR A 97 -1.31 -11.15 -10.60
C TYR A 97 -1.92 -10.70 -9.27
N LYS A 98 -2.87 -9.76 -9.28
CA LYS A 98 -3.60 -9.33 -8.06
C LYS A 98 -4.39 -10.48 -7.43
N ALA A 99 -5.07 -11.30 -8.25
CA ALA A 99 -5.77 -12.47 -7.74
C ALA A 99 -4.81 -13.49 -7.12
N LEU A 100 -3.64 -13.70 -7.73
CA LEU A 100 -2.59 -14.56 -7.16
C LEU A 100 -2.04 -14.00 -5.84
N GLU A 101 -1.86 -12.69 -5.72
CA GLU A 101 -1.49 -12.05 -4.46
C GLU A 101 -2.57 -12.29 -3.38
N GLY A 102 -3.86 -12.19 -3.76
CA GLY A 102 -4.98 -12.54 -2.90
C GLY A 102 -4.95 -14.01 -2.44
N MET A 103 -4.63 -14.94 -3.35
CA MET A 103 -4.40 -16.36 -2.98
C MET A 103 -3.24 -16.49 -1.97
N ALA A 104 -2.12 -15.81 -2.21
CA ALA A 104 -0.95 -15.86 -1.34
C ALA A 104 -1.26 -15.36 0.08
N TYR A 105 -1.93 -14.21 0.19
CA TYR A 105 -2.34 -13.69 1.49
C TYR A 105 -3.38 -14.56 2.19
N SER A 106 -4.28 -15.19 1.42
CA SER A 106 -5.21 -16.17 1.98
C SER A 106 -4.49 -17.39 2.54
N LEU A 107 -3.46 -17.89 1.87
CA LEU A 107 -2.65 -19.03 2.30
C LEU A 107 -1.88 -18.75 3.61
N ILE A 108 -1.44 -17.51 3.84
CA ILE A 108 -0.81 -17.11 5.10
C ILE A 108 -1.80 -17.27 6.27
N ASN A 109 -3.04 -16.77 6.08
CA ASN A 109 -4.06 -16.81 7.12
C ASN A 109 -4.72 -18.19 7.29
N ASN A 110 -4.91 -18.89 6.17
CA ASN A 110 -5.64 -20.15 6.09
C ASN A 110 -4.93 -21.09 5.10
N PRO A 111 -3.96 -21.89 5.56
CA PRO A 111 -3.28 -22.86 4.71
C PRO A 111 -4.25 -23.79 4.00
N ASP A 112 -4.19 -23.84 2.65
CA ASP A 112 -5.05 -24.65 1.79
C ASP A 112 -4.23 -25.26 0.65
N PRO A 113 -3.94 -26.59 0.68
CA PRO A 113 -3.12 -27.25 -0.33
C PRO A 113 -3.72 -27.20 -1.74
N GLU A 114 -5.03 -27.15 -1.91
CA GLU A 114 -5.66 -27.07 -3.23
C GLU A 114 -5.52 -25.65 -3.81
N LEU A 115 -5.67 -24.62 -2.98
CA LEU A 115 -5.42 -23.24 -3.38
C LEU A 115 -3.94 -23.01 -3.72
N GLU A 116 -3.02 -23.55 -2.92
CA GLU A 116 -1.57 -23.49 -3.19
C GLU A 116 -1.22 -24.18 -4.52
N LYS A 117 -1.78 -25.37 -4.78
CA LYS A 117 -1.61 -26.07 -6.06
C LYS A 117 -2.14 -25.23 -7.23
N LYS A 118 -3.30 -24.61 -7.09
CA LYS A 118 -3.87 -23.70 -8.10
C LYS A 118 -2.93 -22.53 -8.40
N ALA A 119 -2.37 -21.92 -7.37
CA ALA A 119 -1.39 -20.84 -7.52
C ALA A 119 -0.11 -21.33 -8.24
N ASP A 120 0.40 -22.52 -7.90
CA ASP A 120 1.53 -23.12 -8.61
C ASP A 120 1.25 -23.34 -10.10
N GLU A 121 0.04 -23.83 -10.45
CA GLU A 121 -0.38 -24.01 -11.85
C GLU A 121 -0.38 -22.69 -12.64
N TRP A 122 -0.79 -21.58 -12.02
CA TRP A 122 -0.74 -20.25 -12.63
C TRP A 122 0.70 -19.77 -12.80
N ILE A 123 1.52 -19.94 -11.76
CA ILE A 123 2.95 -19.56 -11.79
C ILE A 123 3.71 -20.33 -12.87
N ASP A 124 3.35 -21.60 -13.11
CA ASP A 124 3.94 -22.39 -14.18
C ASP A 124 3.67 -21.78 -15.55
N LYS A 125 2.45 -21.28 -15.78
CA LYS A 125 2.06 -20.60 -17.02
C LYS A 125 2.80 -19.27 -17.19
N PHE A 126 2.96 -18.48 -16.12
CA PHE A 126 3.74 -17.24 -16.16
C PHE A 126 5.19 -17.52 -16.52
N ALA A 127 5.81 -18.46 -15.83
CA ALA A 127 7.21 -18.83 -16.10
C ALA A 127 7.42 -19.33 -17.53
N ALA A 128 6.44 -20.06 -18.09
CA ALA A 128 6.50 -20.51 -19.47
C ALA A 128 6.29 -19.40 -20.51
N ALA A 129 5.53 -18.35 -20.17
CA ALA A 129 5.27 -17.20 -21.04
C ALA A 129 6.41 -16.17 -21.06
N GLN A 130 7.34 -16.23 -20.10
CA GLN A 130 8.45 -15.29 -20.02
C GLN A 130 9.43 -15.46 -21.19
N GLN A 131 9.76 -14.37 -21.85
CA GLN A 131 10.69 -14.33 -22.97
C GLN A 131 12.14 -14.64 -22.51
N PRO A 132 13.02 -15.09 -23.41
CA PRO A 132 14.41 -15.40 -23.07
C PRO A 132 15.21 -14.24 -22.48
N ASP A 133 14.85 -13.00 -22.82
CA ASP A 133 15.47 -11.77 -22.28
C ASP A 133 14.85 -11.32 -20.94
N GLY A 134 13.93 -12.09 -20.36
CA GLY A 134 13.27 -11.82 -19.09
C GLY A 134 11.95 -11.06 -19.19
N TYR A 135 11.60 -10.51 -20.36
CA TYR A 135 10.35 -9.79 -20.57
C TYR A 135 9.13 -10.70 -20.40
N ILE A 136 8.06 -10.18 -19.79
CA ILE A 136 6.76 -10.85 -19.72
C ILE A 136 5.64 -9.81 -19.77
N ASN A 137 4.79 -9.93 -20.78
CA ASN A 137 3.52 -9.22 -20.95
C ASN A 137 2.78 -9.94 -22.07
N THR A 138 1.57 -10.43 -21.81
CA THR A 138 0.86 -11.28 -22.80
C THR A 138 0.39 -10.48 -24.00
N PHE A 139 0.00 -9.20 -23.82
CA PHE A 139 -0.47 -8.36 -24.90
C PHE A 139 0.61 -8.19 -25.99
N TYR A 140 1.79 -7.71 -25.63
CA TYR A 140 2.84 -7.50 -26.61
C TYR A 140 3.45 -8.81 -27.13
N THR A 141 3.48 -9.87 -26.31
CA THR A 141 3.93 -11.19 -26.77
C THR A 141 3.04 -11.72 -27.89
N LEU A 142 1.73 -11.46 -27.84
CA LEU A 142 0.76 -11.97 -28.81
C LEU A 142 0.44 -10.99 -29.95
N THR A 143 0.68 -9.68 -29.77
CA THR A 143 0.34 -8.66 -30.77
C THR A 143 1.55 -8.05 -31.47
N GLY A 144 2.77 -8.24 -30.97
CA GLY A 144 4.02 -7.76 -31.58
C GLY A 144 5.05 -7.32 -30.56
N LEU A 145 6.04 -8.16 -30.31
CA LEU A 145 7.16 -7.89 -29.38
C LEU A 145 8.04 -6.70 -29.81
N ASP A 146 8.02 -6.33 -31.09
CA ASP A 146 8.72 -5.16 -31.62
C ASP A 146 8.13 -3.83 -31.14
N LYS A 147 6.88 -3.85 -30.65
CA LYS A 147 6.17 -2.67 -30.14
C LYS A 147 6.30 -2.49 -28.62
N ARG A 148 6.92 -3.44 -27.92
CA ARG A 148 7.12 -3.31 -26.47
C ARG A 148 7.91 -2.04 -26.12
N TRP A 149 7.56 -1.40 -25.02
CA TRP A 149 8.20 -0.18 -24.56
C TRP A 149 8.10 1.00 -25.52
N THR A 150 7.07 1.08 -26.38
CA THR A 150 6.86 2.22 -27.28
C THR A 150 5.80 3.20 -26.78
N ASN A 151 4.87 2.73 -25.97
CA ASN A 151 3.77 3.52 -25.43
C ASN A 151 3.69 3.32 -23.91
N MET A 152 3.96 4.37 -23.15
CA MET A 152 3.97 4.34 -21.68
C MET A 152 2.59 4.10 -21.08
N ASP A 153 1.51 4.43 -21.81
CA ASP A 153 0.12 4.17 -21.36
C ASP A 153 -0.28 2.69 -21.44
N LYS A 154 0.49 1.83 -22.12
CA LYS A 154 0.16 0.40 -22.23
C LYS A 154 0.46 -0.44 -20.99
N HIS A 155 0.70 0.18 -19.89
CA HIS A 155 0.73 -0.45 -18.55
C HIS A 155 1.76 -1.59 -18.38
N GLU A 156 2.84 -1.65 -19.18
CA GLU A 156 3.83 -2.72 -19.08
C GLU A 156 4.46 -2.76 -17.68
N MET A 157 4.89 -1.59 -17.15
CA MET A 157 5.45 -1.51 -15.80
C MET A 157 4.40 -1.69 -14.69
N TYR A 158 3.15 -1.29 -14.92
CA TYR A 158 2.04 -1.56 -14.00
C TYR A 158 1.80 -3.07 -13.83
N CYS A 159 1.72 -3.81 -14.93
CA CYS A 159 1.61 -5.27 -14.91
C CYS A 159 2.82 -5.91 -14.20
N ALA A 160 4.04 -5.42 -14.50
CA ALA A 160 5.26 -5.89 -13.82
C ALA A 160 5.24 -5.61 -12.32
N GLY A 161 4.72 -4.45 -11.89
CA GLY A 161 4.57 -4.08 -10.49
C GLY A 161 3.67 -5.08 -9.74
N HIS A 162 2.46 -5.32 -10.24
CA HIS A 162 1.55 -6.30 -9.64
C HIS A 162 2.11 -7.72 -9.65
N MET A 163 2.87 -8.10 -10.68
CA MET A 163 3.57 -9.38 -10.69
C MET A 163 4.60 -9.47 -9.57
N ILE A 164 5.37 -8.40 -9.35
CA ILE A 164 6.38 -8.35 -8.29
C ILE A 164 5.71 -8.45 -6.91
N GLU A 165 4.63 -7.71 -6.67
CA GLU A 165 3.88 -7.80 -5.41
C GLU A 165 3.37 -9.23 -5.18
N ALA A 166 2.77 -9.85 -6.20
CA ALA A 166 2.33 -11.25 -6.12
C ALA A 166 3.50 -12.22 -5.87
N GLY A 167 4.64 -11.99 -6.52
CA GLY A 167 5.86 -12.81 -6.36
C GLY A 167 6.44 -12.75 -4.95
N VAL A 168 6.48 -11.56 -4.37
CA VAL A 168 6.89 -11.34 -2.98
C VAL A 168 5.91 -12.00 -2.02
N ALA A 169 4.60 -11.75 -2.19
CA ALA A 169 3.56 -12.33 -1.35
C ALA A 169 3.57 -13.86 -1.37
N TYR A 170 3.69 -14.47 -2.56
CA TYR A 170 3.73 -15.92 -2.69
C TYR A 170 4.99 -16.54 -2.09
N TYR A 171 6.14 -15.86 -2.23
CA TYR A 171 7.37 -16.27 -1.56
C TYR A 171 7.27 -16.20 -0.04
N GLN A 172 6.65 -15.15 0.50
CA GLN A 172 6.40 -15.01 1.94
C GLN A 172 5.46 -16.09 2.46
N ALA A 173 4.40 -16.41 1.70
CA ALA A 173 3.41 -17.42 2.08
C ALA A 173 3.95 -18.85 2.08
N THR A 174 4.80 -19.21 1.11
CA THR A 174 5.14 -20.60 0.81
C THR A 174 6.63 -20.93 0.84
N GLY A 175 7.50 -19.92 0.80
CA GLY A 175 8.94 -20.07 0.62
C GLY A 175 9.36 -20.46 -0.82
N LYS A 176 8.40 -20.63 -1.75
CA LYS A 176 8.68 -21.03 -3.14
C LYS A 176 9.14 -19.84 -3.98
N ARG A 177 10.30 -19.97 -4.63
CA ARG A 177 10.96 -18.85 -5.34
C ARG A 177 10.54 -18.66 -6.79
N LYS A 178 9.84 -19.62 -7.40
CA LYS A 178 9.65 -19.66 -8.86
C LYS A 178 9.09 -18.34 -9.43
N LEU A 179 8.03 -17.79 -8.82
CA LEU A 179 7.47 -16.51 -9.27
C LEU A 179 8.43 -15.35 -8.97
N LEU A 180 9.03 -15.33 -7.79
CA LEU A 180 10.02 -14.30 -7.43
C LEU A 180 11.18 -14.27 -8.44
N ASP A 181 11.65 -15.42 -8.92
CA ASP A 181 12.70 -15.49 -9.93
C ASP A 181 12.23 -14.98 -11.31
N VAL A 182 10.94 -15.17 -11.67
CA VAL A 182 10.33 -14.54 -12.85
C VAL A 182 10.30 -13.02 -12.70
N CYS A 183 9.92 -12.50 -11.53
CA CYS A 183 9.91 -11.07 -11.21
C CYS A 183 11.31 -10.46 -11.32
N ILE A 184 12.32 -11.12 -10.75
CA ILE A 184 13.72 -10.67 -10.82
C ILE A 184 14.17 -10.55 -12.27
N ARG A 185 13.92 -11.56 -13.12
CA ARG A 185 14.31 -11.50 -14.53
C ARG A 185 13.60 -10.37 -15.29
N MET A 186 12.30 -10.14 -15.03
CA MET A 186 11.57 -9.02 -15.64
C MET A 186 12.14 -7.67 -15.17
N THR A 187 12.47 -7.53 -13.90
CA THR A 187 13.06 -6.32 -13.35
C THR A 187 14.44 -6.06 -13.94
N ASP A 188 15.29 -7.08 -14.05
CA ASP A 188 16.60 -6.96 -14.68
C ASP A 188 16.48 -6.63 -16.18
N HIS A 189 15.45 -7.14 -16.87
CA HIS A 189 15.11 -6.73 -18.25
C HIS A 189 14.77 -5.24 -18.30
N MET A 190 13.86 -4.73 -17.47
CA MET A 190 13.51 -3.31 -17.41
C MET A 190 14.75 -2.45 -17.14
N MET A 191 15.58 -2.80 -16.16
CA MET A 191 16.82 -2.12 -15.85
C MET A 191 17.86 -2.18 -16.97
N SER A 192 17.80 -3.18 -17.86
CA SER A 192 18.65 -3.23 -19.06
C SER A 192 18.29 -2.15 -20.08
N GLN A 193 17.02 -1.76 -20.14
CA GLN A 193 16.47 -0.77 -21.09
C GLN A 193 16.50 0.66 -20.52
N PHE A 194 16.16 0.81 -19.23
CA PHE A 194 15.89 2.08 -18.55
C PHE A 194 16.85 2.30 -17.39
N GLY A 195 17.06 3.57 -17.02
CA GLY A 195 17.93 3.93 -15.93
C GLY A 195 18.91 5.04 -16.29
N PRO A 196 19.78 5.47 -15.37
CA PRO A 196 20.77 6.51 -15.63
C PRO A 196 21.62 6.21 -16.86
N GLY A 197 21.65 7.17 -17.82
CA GLY A 197 22.38 7.04 -19.07
C GLY A 197 21.78 6.08 -20.10
N LYS A 198 20.56 5.60 -19.88
CA LYS A 198 19.75 4.77 -20.79
C LYS A 198 18.52 5.53 -21.27
N ARG A 199 17.54 4.83 -21.84
CA ARG A 199 16.27 5.44 -22.22
C ARG A 199 15.54 5.98 -21.00
N HIS A 200 14.91 7.14 -21.16
CA HIS A 200 13.95 7.68 -20.21
C HIS A 200 12.66 6.87 -20.24
N TRP A 201 12.01 6.74 -19.10
CA TRP A 201 10.72 6.07 -19.01
C TRP A 201 9.92 6.64 -17.84
N VAL A 202 8.67 6.99 -18.09
CA VAL A 202 7.70 7.39 -17.07
C VAL A 202 6.58 6.35 -17.09
N PRO A 203 6.37 5.58 -16.01
CA PRO A 203 5.25 4.64 -15.95
C PRO A 203 3.93 5.38 -16.16
N GLY A 204 3.15 4.95 -17.15
CA GLY A 204 1.85 5.57 -17.44
C GLY A 204 0.81 5.30 -16.35
N HIS A 205 0.91 4.16 -15.69
CA HIS A 205 0.23 3.89 -14.43
C HIS A 205 1.29 3.50 -13.40
N GLU A 206 1.28 4.19 -12.28
CA GLU A 206 2.15 3.95 -11.13
C GLU A 206 1.76 2.64 -10.46
N GLU A 207 2.69 1.96 -9.90
CA GLU A 207 2.64 0.70 -9.17
C GLU A 207 4.05 0.11 -9.02
N ILE A 208 4.85 0.22 -10.09
CA ILE A 208 6.17 -0.38 -10.15
C ILE A 208 7.10 0.15 -9.06
N GLU A 209 6.95 1.42 -8.68
CA GLU A 209 7.81 2.10 -7.71
C GLU A 209 7.69 1.44 -6.31
N LEU A 210 6.45 1.24 -5.83
CA LEU A 210 6.22 0.58 -4.54
C LEU A 210 6.55 -0.92 -4.59
N ALA A 211 6.29 -1.58 -5.73
CA ALA A 211 6.62 -2.99 -5.92
C ALA A 211 8.14 -3.24 -5.90
N LEU A 212 8.93 -2.36 -6.52
CA LEU A 212 10.39 -2.43 -6.48
C LEU A 212 10.95 -2.26 -5.05
N VAL A 213 10.29 -1.44 -4.21
CA VAL A 213 10.67 -1.34 -2.80
C VAL A 213 10.41 -2.66 -2.07
N LYS A 214 9.27 -3.32 -2.29
CA LYS A 214 9.01 -4.66 -1.74
C LYS A 214 10.03 -5.69 -2.24
N LEU A 215 10.41 -5.63 -3.52
CA LEU A 215 11.44 -6.49 -4.08
C LEU A 215 12.81 -6.25 -3.42
N TYR A 216 13.19 -4.98 -3.20
CA TYR A 216 14.38 -4.61 -2.45
C TYR A 216 14.34 -5.18 -1.02
N GLN A 217 13.25 -4.99 -0.30
CA GLN A 217 13.10 -5.48 1.07
C GLN A 217 13.20 -7.01 1.16
N THR A 218 12.72 -7.71 0.13
CA THR A 218 12.75 -9.19 0.07
C THR A 218 14.12 -9.73 -0.31
N THR A 219 14.80 -9.07 -1.27
CA THR A 219 16.07 -9.58 -1.84
C THR A 219 17.32 -8.92 -1.26
N GLN A 220 17.18 -7.75 -0.63
CA GLN A 220 18.25 -6.87 -0.14
C GLN A 220 19.17 -6.34 -1.27
N GLU A 221 18.70 -6.39 -2.52
CA GLU A 221 19.45 -5.91 -3.69
C GLU A 221 19.22 -4.41 -3.90
N GLN A 222 20.17 -3.58 -3.53
CA GLN A 222 20.08 -2.11 -3.56
C GLN A 222 19.65 -1.54 -4.93
N LYS A 223 20.00 -2.22 -6.02
CA LYS A 223 19.67 -1.82 -7.38
C LYS A 223 18.15 -1.59 -7.61
N TYR A 224 17.29 -2.33 -6.91
CA TYR A 224 15.84 -2.20 -7.05
C TYR A 224 15.31 -0.93 -6.39
N LEU A 225 15.81 -0.59 -5.20
CA LEU A 225 15.49 0.69 -4.56
C LEU A 225 16.01 1.88 -5.38
N ASP A 226 17.22 1.77 -5.94
CA ASP A 226 17.79 2.81 -6.79
C ASP A 226 16.99 2.99 -8.09
N PHE A 227 16.44 1.91 -8.64
CA PHE A 227 15.59 1.97 -9.83
C PHE A 227 14.22 2.58 -9.51
N ALA A 228 13.59 2.23 -8.37
CA ALA A 228 12.36 2.87 -7.91
C ALA A 228 12.55 4.38 -7.73
N TYR A 229 13.64 4.78 -7.10
CA TYR A 229 13.99 6.19 -6.92
C TYR A 229 14.19 6.91 -8.27
N TRP A 230 14.89 6.27 -9.20
CA TRP A 230 15.10 6.83 -10.54
C TRP A 230 13.78 7.04 -11.29
N LEU A 231 12.84 6.09 -11.25
CA LEU A 231 11.54 6.21 -11.89
C LEU A 231 10.73 7.40 -11.35
N LEU A 232 10.77 7.63 -10.03
CA LEU A 232 10.15 8.79 -9.40
C LEU A 232 10.78 10.10 -9.85
N GLU A 233 12.11 10.16 -9.96
CA GLU A 233 12.84 11.36 -10.39
C GLU A 233 12.67 11.65 -11.89
N GLU A 234 12.28 10.68 -12.72
CA GLU A 234 12.05 10.87 -14.16
C GLU A 234 10.74 11.63 -14.45
N ARG A 235 9.79 11.67 -13.52
CA ARG A 235 8.53 12.39 -13.70
C ARG A 235 8.70 13.90 -13.73
N GLY A 236 7.89 14.55 -14.57
CA GLY A 236 7.85 16.01 -14.69
C GLY A 236 8.95 16.61 -15.55
N HIS A 237 9.65 15.78 -16.32
CA HIS A 237 10.73 16.21 -17.22
C HIS A 237 10.34 16.14 -18.71
N GLY A 238 9.06 15.86 -19.02
CA GLY A 238 8.56 15.80 -20.39
C GLY A 238 9.01 14.56 -21.17
N HIS A 239 9.31 13.47 -20.49
CA HIS A 239 9.72 12.21 -21.11
C HIS A 239 8.53 11.30 -21.47
N GLY A 240 7.31 11.63 -21.01
CA GLY A 240 6.11 10.85 -21.26
C GLY A 240 5.75 10.76 -22.73
N THR A 241 5.37 9.58 -23.20
CA THR A 241 4.99 9.34 -24.59
C THR A 241 3.98 8.20 -24.76
N MET A 242 3.09 8.36 -25.73
CA MET A 242 2.18 7.30 -26.21
C MET A 242 2.65 6.73 -27.57
N GLY A 243 3.88 7.05 -27.99
CA GLY A 243 4.37 6.70 -29.33
C GLY A 243 3.50 7.30 -30.42
N ASP A 244 3.13 6.49 -31.40
CA ASP A 244 2.27 6.90 -32.53
C ASP A 244 0.75 6.78 -32.21
N GLU A 245 0.38 6.31 -31.00
CA GLU A 245 -1.00 5.97 -30.66
C GLU A 245 -1.78 7.13 -30.00
N GLY A 246 -1.14 8.26 -29.73
CA GLY A 246 -1.83 9.39 -29.12
C GLY A 246 -0.90 10.47 -28.59
N LYS A 247 -1.48 11.36 -27.78
CA LYS A 247 -0.77 12.47 -27.17
C LYS A 247 -0.74 12.28 -25.64
N TRP A 248 0.45 12.29 -25.08
CA TRP A 248 0.64 12.26 -23.64
C TRP A 248 -0.03 13.45 -22.94
N ASN A 249 -0.81 13.15 -21.90
CA ASN A 249 -1.46 14.19 -21.07
C ASN A 249 -0.74 14.23 -19.70
N PRO A 250 0.18 15.17 -19.47
CA PRO A 250 0.95 15.20 -18.24
C PRO A 250 0.09 15.41 -16.98
N VAL A 251 -1.08 16.04 -17.08
CA VAL A 251 -2.01 16.19 -15.97
C VAL A 251 -2.58 14.83 -15.54
N TYR A 252 -3.06 14.07 -16.52
CA TYR A 252 -3.68 12.75 -16.29
C TYR A 252 -2.70 11.74 -15.68
N TYR A 253 -1.41 11.82 -16.07
CA TYR A 253 -0.34 10.91 -15.67
C TYR A 253 0.55 11.44 -14.55
N GLN A 254 0.18 12.51 -13.83
CA GLN A 254 0.97 13.13 -12.76
C GLN A 254 2.41 13.49 -13.20
N ASP A 255 2.58 13.92 -14.45
CA ASP A 255 3.88 14.18 -15.09
C ASP A 255 4.07 15.67 -15.47
N ILE A 256 3.38 16.59 -14.74
CA ILE A 256 3.39 18.04 -15.02
C ILE A 256 4.72 18.65 -14.62
N VAL A 257 5.18 18.33 -13.41
CA VAL A 257 6.41 18.83 -12.80
C VAL A 257 7.07 17.69 -12.01
N PRO A 258 8.38 17.80 -11.71
CA PRO A 258 9.03 16.84 -10.82
C PRO A 258 8.24 16.59 -9.54
N VAL A 259 8.18 15.35 -9.07
CA VAL A 259 7.32 14.95 -7.93
C VAL A 259 7.55 15.78 -6.66
N ARG A 260 8.77 16.30 -6.46
CA ARG A 260 9.09 17.18 -5.33
C ARG A 260 8.42 18.56 -5.40
N GLN A 261 7.97 18.96 -6.59
CA GLN A 261 7.36 20.25 -6.86
C GLN A 261 5.85 20.19 -6.96
N LEU A 262 5.27 18.99 -6.86
CA LEU A 262 3.81 18.84 -6.83
C LEU A 262 3.22 19.60 -5.64
N THR A 263 2.19 20.40 -5.89
CA THR A 263 1.47 21.20 -4.89
C THR A 263 0.02 20.79 -4.76
N ASP A 264 -0.58 20.38 -5.87
CA ASP A 264 -2.00 20.11 -5.99
C ASP A 264 -2.22 18.73 -6.58
N ILE A 265 -3.30 18.09 -6.20
CA ILE A 265 -3.68 16.80 -6.74
C ILE A 265 -4.34 16.99 -8.10
N SER A 266 -4.09 16.08 -9.04
CA SER A 266 -4.68 16.17 -10.38
C SER A 266 -4.68 14.85 -11.11
N GLY A 267 -5.53 14.72 -12.13
CA GLY A 267 -5.58 13.57 -13.01
C GLY A 267 -6.23 12.34 -12.38
N HIS A 268 -5.80 11.17 -12.79
CA HIS A 268 -6.42 9.91 -12.40
C HIS A 268 -6.12 9.55 -10.93
N ALA A 269 -7.18 9.25 -10.15
CA ALA A 269 -7.08 9.12 -8.70
C ALA A 269 -6.23 7.92 -8.24
N VAL A 270 -6.38 6.74 -8.86
CA VAL A 270 -5.59 5.54 -8.45
C VAL A 270 -4.12 5.75 -8.72
N ARG A 271 -3.77 6.34 -9.86
CA ARG A 271 -2.37 6.66 -10.21
C ARG A 271 -1.72 7.55 -9.17
N CYS A 272 -2.42 8.61 -8.75
CA CYS A 272 -1.96 9.49 -7.66
C CYS A 272 -1.65 8.71 -6.39
N MET A 273 -2.60 7.89 -5.92
CA MET A 273 -2.45 7.17 -4.66
C MET A 273 -1.26 6.19 -4.71
N TYR A 274 -1.06 5.52 -5.83
CA TYR A 274 0.06 4.59 -6.00
C TYR A 274 1.40 5.33 -6.11
N LEU A 275 1.44 6.46 -6.85
CA LEU A 275 2.62 7.32 -6.88
C LEU A 275 3.04 7.75 -5.46
N TYR A 276 2.08 8.21 -4.65
CA TYR A 276 2.37 8.68 -3.30
C TYR A 276 2.77 7.54 -2.36
N CYS A 277 2.25 6.33 -2.57
CA CYS A 277 2.76 5.13 -1.88
C CYS A 277 4.23 4.87 -2.22
N GLY A 278 4.60 4.91 -3.51
CA GLY A 278 5.99 4.74 -3.94
C GLY A 278 6.91 5.84 -3.40
N MET A 279 6.46 7.10 -3.42
CA MET A 279 7.20 8.23 -2.83
C MET A 279 7.43 8.03 -1.32
N ALA A 280 6.42 7.56 -0.58
CA ALA A 280 6.52 7.33 0.86
C ALA A 280 7.50 6.20 1.19
N ASP A 281 7.42 5.08 0.47
CA ASP A 281 8.30 3.93 0.66
C ASP A 281 9.76 4.29 0.35
N VAL A 282 10.01 5.01 -0.74
CA VAL A 282 11.35 5.49 -1.11
C VAL A 282 11.86 6.54 -0.13
N ALA A 283 11.00 7.49 0.30
CA ALA A 283 11.38 8.52 1.28
C ALA A 283 11.85 7.90 2.60
N ALA A 284 11.16 6.86 3.07
CA ALA A 284 11.52 6.15 4.30
C ALA A 284 12.92 5.54 4.23
N LEU A 285 13.30 4.95 3.09
CA LEU A 285 14.54 4.21 2.91
C LEU A 285 15.73 5.09 2.46
N LYS A 286 15.44 6.19 1.76
CA LYS A 286 16.45 7.15 1.26
C LYS A 286 16.62 8.37 2.16
N ASN A 287 15.85 8.49 3.25
CA ASN A 287 15.79 9.68 4.11
C ASN A 287 15.43 10.96 3.33
N ASP A 288 14.48 10.85 2.40
CA ASP A 288 14.16 11.94 1.48
C ASP A 288 13.07 12.87 2.03
N THR A 289 13.49 13.92 2.72
CA THR A 289 12.59 14.93 3.29
C THR A 289 11.88 15.77 2.23
N GLY A 290 12.42 15.85 1.01
CA GLY A 290 11.78 16.55 -0.11
C GLY A 290 10.50 15.84 -0.58
N TYR A 291 10.51 14.53 -0.62
CA TYR A 291 9.30 13.73 -0.91
C TYR A 291 8.27 13.86 0.21
N ILE A 292 8.69 13.84 1.48
CA ILE A 292 7.78 14.04 2.61
C ILE A 292 7.10 15.39 2.53
N ALA A 293 7.85 16.46 2.27
CA ALA A 293 7.28 17.79 2.15
C ALA A 293 6.32 17.94 0.96
N ALA A 294 6.55 17.24 -0.14
CA ALA A 294 5.61 17.18 -1.26
C ALA A 294 4.32 16.42 -0.88
N MET A 295 4.46 15.26 -0.25
CA MET A 295 3.32 14.45 0.19
C MET A 295 2.48 15.16 1.25
N ASP A 296 3.07 15.94 2.15
CA ASP A 296 2.32 16.73 3.14
C ASP A 296 1.42 17.76 2.47
N ARG A 297 1.91 18.47 1.43
CA ARG A 297 1.09 19.42 0.66
C ARG A 297 -0.04 18.73 -0.09
N LEU A 298 0.27 17.62 -0.76
CA LEU A 298 -0.69 16.82 -1.51
C LEU A 298 -1.76 16.20 -0.60
N TRP A 299 -1.38 15.78 0.60
CA TRP A 299 -2.31 15.25 1.58
C TRP A 299 -3.27 16.32 2.09
N ASP A 300 -2.75 17.51 2.36
CA ASP A 300 -3.57 18.66 2.77
C ASP A 300 -4.59 19.01 1.68
N ASP A 301 -4.18 19.02 0.44
CA ASP A 301 -5.03 19.29 -0.72
C ASP A 301 -6.11 18.20 -0.91
N VAL A 302 -5.71 16.92 -0.90
CA VAL A 302 -6.68 15.82 -1.01
C VAL A 302 -7.71 15.86 0.10
N VAL A 303 -7.26 15.88 1.36
CA VAL A 303 -8.14 15.62 2.51
C VAL A 303 -9.06 16.78 2.79
N HIS A 304 -8.62 18.01 2.56
CA HIS A 304 -9.41 19.20 2.90
C HIS A 304 -10.21 19.79 1.73
N ARG A 305 -9.92 19.37 0.47
CA ARG A 305 -10.56 19.96 -0.71
C ARG A 305 -11.17 18.96 -1.67
N ASN A 306 -10.59 17.74 -1.75
CA ASN A 306 -10.88 16.78 -2.83
C ASN A 306 -11.37 15.41 -2.36
N MET A 307 -11.57 15.23 -1.05
CA MET A 307 -12.04 13.98 -0.46
C MET A 307 -13.52 14.08 -0.08
N TYR A 308 -14.29 13.09 -0.47
CA TYR A 308 -15.68 12.94 -0.07
C TYR A 308 -15.83 12.56 1.41
N ILE A 309 -17.01 12.77 1.96
CA ILE A 309 -17.33 12.42 3.36
C ILE A 309 -17.09 10.94 3.68
N THR A 310 -17.21 10.07 2.68
CA THR A 310 -16.94 8.63 2.77
C THR A 310 -15.45 8.30 2.80
N GLY A 311 -14.56 9.26 2.58
CA GLY A 311 -13.14 9.00 2.36
C GLY A 311 -12.79 8.54 0.94
N GLY A 312 -13.77 8.49 0.03
CA GLY A 312 -13.56 8.27 -1.39
C GLY A 312 -12.96 9.51 -2.05
N VAL A 313 -12.29 9.33 -3.17
CA VAL A 313 -11.65 10.39 -3.96
C VAL A 313 -11.88 10.17 -5.46
N GLY A 314 -11.82 11.27 -6.22
CA GLY A 314 -12.09 11.28 -7.66
C GLY A 314 -13.55 11.63 -7.95
N SER A 315 -13.78 12.83 -8.49
CA SER A 315 -15.12 13.36 -8.74
C SER A 315 -15.63 13.08 -10.14
N SER A 316 -14.72 12.89 -11.12
CA SER A 316 -15.05 12.86 -12.54
C SER A 316 -14.87 11.48 -13.17
N HIS A 317 -15.83 11.09 -14.00
CA HIS A 317 -15.75 9.93 -14.89
C HIS A 317 -14.83 10.16 -16.09
N ASP A 318 -14.65 11.41 -16.54
CA ASP A 318 -13.91 11.73 -17.77
C ASP A 318 -12.41 11.41 -17.66
N ASN A 319 -11.84 11.61 -16.47
CA ASN A 319 -10.42 11.35 -16.19
C ASN A 319 -10.23 10.34 -15.05
N GLU A 320 -11.28 9.67 -14.62
CA GLU A 320 -11.27 8.72 -13.49
C GLU A 320 -10.61 9.31 -12.23
N GLY A 321 -10.85 10.62 -11.98
CA GLY A 321 -10.04 11.28 -10.99
C GLY A 321 -10.51 12.68 -10.57
N PHE A 322 -9.54 13.54 -10.36
CA PHE A 322 -9.72 14.84 -9.74
C PHE A 322 -10.08 15.92 -10.75
N THR A 323 -10.92 16.85 -10.30
CA THR A 323 -11.29 18.09 -10.96
C THR A 323 -10.79 19.28 -10.14
N GLU A 324 -11.55 20.39 -10.12
CA GLU A 324 -11.20 21.56 -9.30
C GLU A 324 -11.52 21.32 -7.81
N ASP A 325 -10.87 22.06 -6.93
CA ASP A 325 -11.11 22.02 -5.49
C ASP A 325 -12.60 22.19 -5.15
N TYR A 326 -13.09 21.36 -4.23
CA TYR A 326 -14.49 21.34 -3.77
C TYR A 326 -15.53 20.95 -4.82
N ASP A 327 -15.13 20.47 -5.98
CA ASP A 327 -16.03 19.88 -6.98
C ASP A 327 -16.31 18.42 -6.60
N LEU A 328 -17.30 18.21 -5.73
CA LEU A 328 -17.66 16.93 -5.12
C LEU A 328 -19.14 16.58 -5.36
N PRO A 329 -19.56 16.35 -6.62
CA PRO A 329 -20.94 15.99 -6.93
C PRO A 329 -21.30 14.63 -6.32
N ASN A 330 -22.52 14.49 -5.76
CA ASN A 330 -22.96 13.25 -5.12
C ASN A 330 -23.39 12.19 -6.13
N LEU A 331 -24.21 12.56 -7.11
CA LEU A 331 -24.77 11.63 -8.09
C LEU A 331 -23.72 11.14 -9.10
N ASP A 332 -22.86 12.05 -9.53
CA ASP A 332 -21.86 11.81 -10.57
C ASP A 332 -20.45 11.56 -9.97
N ALA A 333 -20.35 11.29 -8.67
CA ALA A 333 -19.11 10.96 -8.02
C ALA A 333 -18.52 9.67 -8.63
N TYR A 334 -17.27 9.74 -9.06
CA TYR A 334 -16.57 8.53 -9.55
C TYR A 334 -16.16 7.63 -8.39
N CYS A 335 -15.42 8.16 -7.42
CA CYS A 335 -15.04 7.47 -6.18
C CYS A 335 -14.70 6.00 -6.41
N GLU A 336 -13.69 5.74 -7.25
CA GLU A 336 -13.28 4.38 -7.58
C GLU A 336 -12.89 3.58 -6.34
N THR A 337 -13.32 2.32 -6.29
CA THR A 337 -12.95 1.40 -5.20
C THR A 337 -11.42 1.27 -5.06
N CYS A 338 -10.67 1.19 -6.18
CA CYS A 338 -9.21 1.13 -6.12
C CYS A 338 -8.58 2.41 -5.56
N ALA A 339 -9.17 3.58 -5.82
CA ALA A 339 -8.68 4.84 -5.26
C ALA A 339 -8.90 4.89 -3.74
N SER A 340 -10.02 4.38 -3.25
CA SER A 340 -10.28 4.25 -1.80
C SER A 340 -9.29 3.28 -1.13
N VAL A 341 -8.96 2.16 -1.77
CA VAL A 341 -7.89 1.25 -1.30
C VAL A 341 -6.53 1.98 -1.33
N GLY A 342 -6.25 2.73 -2.40
CA GLY A 342 -5.03 3.53 -2.49
C GLY A 342 -4.90 4.57 -1.37
N MET A 343 -6.00 5.21 -0.96
CA MET A 343 -6.04 6.10 0.21
C MET A 343 -5.66 5.35 1.50
N VAL A 344 -6.14 4.13 1.70
CA VAL A 344 -5.75 3.31 2.86
C VAL A 344 -4.25 3.04 2.83
N LEU A 345 -3.71 2.60 1.69
CA LEU A 345 -2.29 2.28 1.52
C LEU A 345 -1.37 3.47 1.75
N TRP A 346 -1.73 4.63 1.20
CA TRP A 346 -0.93 5.86 1.35
C TRP A 346 -0.98 6.40 2.78
N ASN A 347 -2.16 6.48 3.39
CA ASN A 347 -2.29 7.00 4.75
C ASN A 347 -1.59 6.11 5.79
N GLN A 348 -1.55 4.78 5.60
CA GLN A 348 -0.73 3.90 6.44
C GLN A 348 0.76 4.30 6.38
N ARG A 349 1.29 4.53 5.18
CA ARG A 349 2.69 4.93 4.98
C ARG A 349 3.00 6.28 5.60
N MET A 350 2.10 7.24 5.47
CA MET A 350 2.24 8.55 6.11
C MET A 350 2.22 8.45 7.64
N ASN A 351 1.37 7.59 8.21
CA ASN A 351 1.41 7.28 9.64
C ASN A 351 2.75 6.66 10.05
N GLN A 352 3.30 5.72 9.26
CA GLN A 352 4.60 5.10 9.54
C GLN A 352 5.75 6.12 9.52
N LEU A 353 5.70 7.09 8.61
CA LEU A 353 6.70 8.16 8.52
C LEU A 353 6.63 9.15 9.69
N THR A 354 5.45 9.41 10.24
CA THR A 354 5.22 10.54 11.15
C THR A 354 4.79 10.15 12.56
N GLY A 355 4.21 8.96 12.74
CA GLY A 355 3.56 8.55 13.98
C GLY A 355 2.34 9.41 14.34
N ASP A 356 1.65 10.04 13.35
CA ASP A 356 0.51 10.91 13.57
C ASP A 356 -0.80 10.18 13.23
N SER A 357 -1.76 10.19 14.17
CA SER A 357 -3.04 9.49 14.05
C SER A 357 -3.97 10.11 13.00
N LYS A 358 -3.76 11.35 12.57
CA LYS A 358 -4.60 12.01 11.55
C LYS A 358 -4.66 11.20 10.25
N TYR A 359 -3.58 10.50 9.93
CA TYR A 359 -3.53 9.60 8.77
C TYR A 359 -4.36 8.34 8.99
N ILE A 360 -4.38 7.81 10.20
CA ILE A 360 -5.23 6.65 10.53
C ILE A 360 -6.71 7.03 10.54
N ASP A 361 -7.07 8.25 10.91
CA ASP A 361 -8.46 8.73 10.82
C ASP A 361 -8.97 8.75 9.38
N VAL A 362 -8.13 9.17 8.42
CA VAL A 362 -8.45 9.11 6.98
C VAL A 362 -8.44 7.67 6.48
N LEU A 363 -7.45 6.88 6.88
CA LEU A 363 -7.36 5.46 6.55
C LEU A 363 -8.63 4.72 6.97
N GLU A 364 -9.05 4.86 8.22
CA GLU A 364 -10.25 4.21 8.77
C GLU A 364 -11.51 4.61 7.99
N ARG A 365 -11.69 5.89 7.72
CA ARG A 365 -12.81 6.41 6.93
C ARG A 365 -12.83 5.82 5.53
N SER A 366 -11.71 5.84 4.82
CA SER A 366 -11.59 5.28 3.47
C SER A 366 -11.78 3.77 3.45
N LEU A 367 -11.31 3.07 4.50
CA LEU A 367 -11.46 1.62 4.64
C LEU A 367 -12.93 1.23 4.82
N TYR A 368 -13.61 1.78 5.83
CA TYR A 368 -14.97 1.36 6.19
C TYR A 368 -16.04 1.86 5.22
N ASN A 369 -15.89 3.06 4.65
CA ASN A 369 -16.92 3.68 3.82
C ASN A 369 -16.57 3.73 2.33
N GLY A 370 -15.29 3.78 1.96
CA GLY A 370 -14.84 3.78 0.57
C GLY A 370 -14.58 2.37 0.04
N ALA A 371 -13.58 1.70 0.58
CA ALA A 371 -13.14 0.39 0.07
C ALA A 371 -14.17 -0.73 0.31
N LEU A 372 -14.77 -0.81 1.52
CA LEU A 372 -15.78 -1.83 1.83
C LEU A 372 -17.10 -1.65 1.04
N ALA A 373 -17.43 -0.43 0.61
CA ALA A 373 -18.56 -0.21 -0.29
C ALA A 373 -18.39 -0.96 -1.62
N GLY A 374 -17.15 -1.19 -2.04
CA GLY A 374 -16.78 -1.87 -3.27
C GLY A 374 -17.16 -3.35 -3.33
N ILE A 375 -17.55 -4.00 -2.21
CA ILE A 375 -17.85 -5.42 -2.18
C ILE A 375 -19.18 -5.70 -1.48
N SER A 376 -19.93 -6.69 -1.98
CA SER A 376 -21.16 -7.17 -1.35
C SER A 376 -20.88 -7.93 -0.05
N LEU A 377 -21.86 -8.01 0.84
CA LEU A 377 -21.78 -8.87 2.03
C LEU A 377 -21.64 -10.36 1.66
N GLY A 378 -22.13 -10.76 0.47
CA GLY A 378 -21.92 -12.09 -0.09
C GLY A 378 -20.49 -12.36 -0.54
N GLY A 379 -19.70 -11.30 -0.81
CA GLY A 379 -18.33 -11.38 -1.29
C GLY A 379 -18.18 -11.65 -2.78
N ASP A 380 -19.25 -11.68 -3.55
CA ASP A 380 -19.35 -12.16 -4.92
C ASP A 380 -19.74 -11.08 -5.95
N ARG A 381 -20.00 -9.85 -5.50
CA ARG A 381 -20.39 -8.72 -6.35
C ARG A 381 -19.64 -7.47 -5.93
N PHE A 382 -19.36 -6.60 -6.91
CA PHE A 382 -18.44 -5.50 -6.77
C PHE A 382 -19.02 -4.19 -7.31
N PHE A 383 -18.64 -3.07 -6.69
CA PHE A 383 -18.70 -1.75 -7.32
C PHE A 383 -17.33 -1.38 -7.88
N TYR A 384 -17.33 -0.76 -9.04
CA TYR A 384 -16.19 -0.03 -9.59
C TYR A 384 -16.22 1.40 -9.08
N VAL A 385 -17.27 2.14 -9.40
CA VAL A 385 -17.55 3.49 -8.93
C VAL A 385 -18.52 3.47 -7.75
N ASN A 386 -18.41 4.45 -6.84
CA ASN A 386 -19.20 4.53 -5.62
C ASN A 386 -19.83 5.93 -5.48
N PRO A 387 -20.87 6.28 -6.25
CA PRO A 387 -21.57 7.54 -6.10
C PRO A 387 -22.26 7.62 -4.72
N LEU A 388 -22.36 8.83 -4.18
CA LEU A 388 -22.99 9.07 -2.87
C LEU A 388 -24.52 9.18 -2.96
N GLU A 389 -25.05 9.35 -4.18
CA GLU A 389 -26.46 9.42 -4.47
C GLU A 389 -26.79 8.40 -5.58
N SER A 390 -27.97 7.76 -5.51
CA SER A 390 -28.42 6.79 -6.52
C SER A 390 -29.88 7.04 -6.85
N LYS A 391 -30.23 6.86 -8.12
CA LYS A 391 -31.64 6.82 -8.60
C LYS A 391 -32.22 5.42 -8.57
N GLY A 392 -31.53 4.44 -7.98
CA GLY A 392 -31.97 3.05 -7.88
C GLY A 392 -31.50 2.16 -9.04
N ASP A 393 -30.64 2.66 -9.90
CA ASP A 393 -30.12 1.96 -11.08
C ASP A 393 -28.64 1.53 -10.95
N HIS A 394 -27.97 1.96 -9.88
CA HIS A 394 -26.58 1.60 -9.61
C HIS A 394 -26.49 0.37 -8.71
N HIS A 395 -25.99 -0.75 -9.26
CA HIS A 395 -25.91 -2.04 -8.57
C HIS A 395 -24.52 -2.67 -8.72
N ARG A 396 -24.10 -3.42 -7.69
CA ARG A 396 -22.86 -4.23 -7.78
C ARG A 396 -22.96 -5.28 -8.86
N GLN A 397 -21.90 -5.40 -9.65
CA GLN A 397 -21.78 -6.35 -10.76
C GLN A 397 -21.00 -7.61 -10.31
N GLU A 398 -21.21 -8.71 -11.01
CA GLU A 398 -20.40 -9.94 -10.81
C GLU A 398 -18.96 -9.75 -11.22
N TRP A 399 -18.75 -9.00 -12.30
CA TRP A 399 -17.44 -8.71 -12.86
C TRP A 399 -17.48 -7.47 -13.76
N TYR A 400 -16.28 -7.00 -14.16
CA TYR A 400 -16.08 -5.86 -15.07
C TYR A 400 -15.15 -6.23 -16.19
N GLY A 401 -15.29 -5.57 -17.37
CA GLY A 401 -14.33 -5.69 -18.45
C GLY A 401 -12.93 -5.26 -18.00
N CYS A 402 -12.83 -4.09 -17.37
CA CYS A 402 -11.69 -3.71 -16.54
C CYS A 402 -11.93 -4.20 -15.11
N ALA A 403 -11.28 -5.28 -14.69
CA ALA A 403 -11.54 -5.93 -13.41
C ALA A 403 -10.56 -5.52 -12.30
N CYS A 404 -10.00 -4.29 -12.39
CA CYS A 404 -9.04 -3.81 -11.41
C CYS A 404 -9.62 -3.79 -9.99
N CYS A 405 -10.88 -3.39 -9.78
CA CYS A 405 -11.49 -3.29 -8.46
C CYS A 405 -11.78 -4.66 -7.80
N PRO A 406 -12.40 -5.65 -8.48
CA PRO A 406 -12.55 -6.99 -7.92
C PRO A 406 -11.20 -7.64 -7.55
N SER A 407 -10.22 -7.60 -8.46
CA SER A 407 -8.89 -8.15 -8.23
C SER A 407 -8.13 -7.40 -7.12
N GLN A 408 -8.31 -6.07 -7.02
CA GLN A 408 -7.76 -5.27 -5.92
C GLN A 408 -8.33 -5.67 -4.56
N LEU A 409 -9.65 -5.86 -4.46
CA LEU A 409 -10.30 -6.28 -3.22
C LEU A 409 -9.91 -7.70 -2.82
N SER A 410 -9.63 -8.59 -3.78
CA SER A 410 -9.19 -9.96 -3.51
C SER A 410 -7.82 -10.00 -2.81
N ARG A 411 -6.91 -9.05 -3.09
CA ARG A 411 -5.61 -8.95 -2.39
C ARG A 411 -5.66 -8.07 -1.14
N PHE A 412 -6.54 -7.08 -1.12
CA PHE A 412 -6.61 -6.10 -0.04
C PHE A 412 -7.27 -6.68 1.22
N LEU A 413 -8.41 -7.37 1.09
CA LEU A 413 -9.17 -7.86 2.24
C LEU A 413 -8.37 -8.80 3.15
N PRO A 414 -7.64 -9.82 2.66
CA PRO A 414 -6.89 -10.72 3.53
C PRO A 414 -5.73 -10.04 4.27
N SER A 415 -5.31 -8.85 3.84
CA SER A 415 -4.20 -8.10 4.45
C SER A 415 -4.64 -7.06 5.50
N ILE A 416 -5.93 -7.03 5.89
CA ILE A 416 -6.48 -6.03 6.84
C ILE A 416 -5.72 -5.98 8.17
N GLY A 417 -5.19 -7.10 8.63
CA GLY A 417 -4.35 -7.17 9.83
C GLY A 417 -3.15 -6.21 9.84
N ASN A 418 -2.64 -5.83 8.66
CA ASN A 418 -1.53 -4.88 8.51
C ASN A 418 -1.81 -3.47 9.04
N TYR A 419 -3.09 -3.11 9.22
CA TYR A 419 -3.49 -1.75 9.60
C TYR A 419 -3.82 -1.61 11.09
N ILE A 420 -3.81 -2.72 11.84
CA ILE A 420 -4.24 -2.75 13.24
C ILE A 420 -3.14 -2.20 14.15
N TYR A 421 -1.90 -2.63 13.94
CA TYR A 421 -0.80 -2.32 14.84
C TYR A 421 0.43 -1.80 14.09
N ALA A 422 1.17 -0.94 14.78
CA ALA A 422 2.54 -0.59 14.42
C ALA A 422 3.43 -0.61 15.67
N SER A 423 4.75 -0.70 15.49
CA SER A 423 5.71 -0.72 16.59
C SER A 423 6.96 0.10 16.29
N SER A 424 7.64 0.52 17.33
CA SER A 424 9.03 0.95 17.31
C SER A 424 9.79 0.21 18.41
N ASP A 425 11.07 0.53 18.56
CA ASP A 425 11.85 -0.03 19.67
C ASP A 425 11.25 0.30 21.04
N ASP A 426 10.50 1.40 21.16
CA ASP A 426 10.05 1.95 22.44
C ASP A 426 8.54 1.86 22.67
N ALA A 427 7.72 1.57 21.65
CA ALA A 427 6.28 1.61 21.79
C ALA A 427 5.54 0.65 20.85
N LEU A 428 4.31 0.30 21.28
CA LEU A 428 3.28 -0.31 20.44
C LEU A 428 2.21 0.74 20.13
N TRP A 429 1.86 0.92 18.86
CA TRP A 429 0.72 1.73 18.40
C TRP A 429 -0.46 0.83 18.07
N VAL A 430 -1.62 1.13 18.63
CA VAL A 430 -2.90 0.52 18.27
C VAL A 430 -3.65 1.51 17.37
N ASN A 431 -3.70 1.23 16.09
CA ASN A 431 -4.22 2.10 15.05
C ASN A 431 -5.71 1.86 14.77
N LEU A 432 -6.11 0.59 14.63
CA LEU A 432 -7.51 0.22 14.40
C LEU A 432 -8.04 -0.68 15.52
N TYR A 433 -9.30 -0.49 15.83
CA TYR A 433 -10.02 -1.29 16.83
C TYR A 433 -10.77 -2.43 16.12
N ILE A 434 -10.13 -3.58 16.10
CA ILE A 434 -10.61 -4.81 15.46
C ILE A 434 -10.32 -5.96 16.41
N GLY A 435 -11.31 -6.75 16.79
CA GLY A 435 -11.13 -7.88 17.71
C GLY A 435 -10.16 -8.93 17.14
N ASN A 436 -9.10 -9.22 17.88
CA ASN A 436 -8.03 -10.12 17.42
C ASN A 436 -7.18 -10.66 18.56
N THR A 437 -6.32 -11.61 18.20
CA THR A 437 -5.19 -12.04 19.01
C THR A 437 -3.92 -11.89 18.17
N GLY A 438 -2.94 -11.11 18.67
CA GLY A 438 -1.69 -10.83 17.97
C GLY A 438 -0.48 -11.37 18.74
N GLN A 439 0.46 -12.00 18.02
CA GLN A 439 1.80 -12.30 18.49
C GLN A 439 2.73 -11.23 17.93
N ILE A 440 3.10 -10.26 18.75
CA ILE A 440 3.76 -9.04 18.32
C ILE A 440 5.14 -8.97 18.96
N ARG A 441 6.13 -8.48 18.22
CA ARG A 441 7.46 -8.22 18.75
C ARG A 441 7.71 -6.73 18.87
N ILE A 442 8.16 -6.30 20.07
CA ILE A 442 8.57 -4.92 20.34
C ILE A 442 10.03 -4.95 20.78
N GLY A 443 10.93 -4.42 19.97
CA GLY A 443 12.36 -4.61 20.16
C GLY A 443 12.71 -6.10 20.17
N GLU A 444 13.26 -6.61 21.28
CA GLU A 444 13.60 -8.04 21.44
C GLU A 444 12.55 -8.83 22.24
N THR A 445 11.41 -8.22 22.59
CA THR A 445 10.41 -8.84 23.45
C THR A 445 9.18 -9.28 22.68
N ASP A 446 8.86 -10.58 22.77
CA ASP A 446 7.62 -11.12 22.23
C ASP A 446 6.47 -10.88 23.22
N ILE A 447 5.37 -10.36 22.73
CA ILE A 447 4.14 -10.12 23.46
C ILE A 447 2.96 -10.85 22.82
N LEU A 448 2.05 -11.33 23.64
CA LEU A 448 0.73 -11.77 23.21
C LEU A 448 -0.27 -10.67 23.56
N LEU A 449 -0.92 -10.13 22.54
CA LEU A 449 -1.94 -9.10 22.69
C LEU A 449 -3.30 -9.69 22.32
N THR A 450 -4.31 -9.46 23.17
CA THR A 450 -5.71 -9.72 22.84
C THR A 450 -6.48 -8.41 22.83
N GLN A 451 -7.16 -8.11 21.75
CA GLN A 451 -8.06 -6.99 21.59
C GLN A 451 -9.49 -7.50 21.49
N GLU A 452 -10.36 -7.11 22.43
CA GLU A 452 -11.77 -7.46 22.47
C GLU A 452 -12.60 -6.20 22.25
N THR A 453 -13.45 -6.21 21.23
CA THR A 453 -14.30 -5.06 20.87
C THR A 453 -15.41 -5.49 19.90
N ASP A 454 -16.55 -4.80 19.96
CA ASP A 454 -17.62 -4.86 18.95
C ASP A 454 -17.59 -3.63 18.00
N TYR A 455 -16.45 -2.95 17.93
CA TYR A 455 -16.25 -1.84 17.00
C TYR A 455 -16.49 -2.30 15.55
N PRO A 456 -17.16 -1.52 14.68
CA PRO A 456 -17.55 -0.11 14.84
C PRO A 456 -18.93 0.13 15.49
N TRP A 457 -19.60 -0.89 16.00
CA TRP A 457 -20.95 -0.78 16.58
C TRP A 457 -20.95 -0.28 18.02
N ASP A 458 -19.86 -0.49 18.74
CA ASP A 458 -19.67 -0.08 20.13
C ASP A 458 -18.29 0.54 20.30
N GLY A 459 -18.18 1.59 21.11
CA GLY A 459 -16.93 2.31 21.39
C GLY A 459 -16.05 1.67 22.46
N SER A 460 -16.44 0.53 23.03
CA SER A 460 -15.69 -0.14 24.09
C SER A 460 -14.61 -1.05 23.51
N VAL A 461 -13.39 -0.89 23.97
CA VAL A 461 -12.21 -1.66 23.57
C VAL A 461 -11.47 -2.15 24.80
N LYS A 462 -11.14 -3.43 24.85
CA LYS A 462 -10.31 -4.02 25.89
C LYS A 462 -9.05 -4.63 25.29
N LEU A 463 -7.91 -4.27 25.87
CA LEU A 463 -6.61 -4.81 25.50
C LEU A 463 -6.02 -5.56 26.69
N THR A 464 -5.68 -6.83 26.47
CA THR A 464 -4.92 -7.62 27.42
C THR A 464 -3.56 -7.94 26.84
N ILE A 465 -2.49 -7.56 27.55
CA ILE A 465 -1.13 -7.72 27.08
C ILE A 465 -0.39 -8.67 28.00
N SER A 466 0.13 -9.76 27.42
CA SER A 466 0.91 -10.76 28.12
C SER A 466 2.35 -10.76 27.64
N THR A 467 3.29 -10.69 28.55
CA THR A 467 4.72 -10.77 28.26
C THR A 467 5.42 -11.65 29.29
N SER A 468 6.44 -12.37 28.86
CA SER A 468 7.25 -13.23 29.74
C SER A 468 8.29 -12.48 30.55
N GLN A 469 8.56 -11.21 30.20
CA GLN A 469 9.52 -10.35 30.89
C GLN A 469 8.90 -8.98 31.14
N PRO A 470 9.32 -8.25 32.20
CA PRO A 470 8.94 -6.84 32.35
C PRO A 470 9.30 -6.04 31.09
N LEU A 471 8.35 -5.29 30.57
CA LEU A 471 8.53 -4.47 29.38
C LEU A 471 8.27 -3.01 29.74
N GLU A 472 9.32 -2.20 29.74
CA GLU A 472 9.23 -0.74 29.92
C GLU A 472 9.03 -0.06 28.56
N LYS A 473 7.86 -0.34 27.94
CA LYS A 473 7.51 0.21 26.64
C LYS A 473 6.17 0.94 26.72
N GLU A 474 6.00 1.95 25.88
CA GLU A 474 4.73 2.69 25.81
C GLU A 474 3.70 1.90 25.00
N ILE A 475 2.43 2.03 25.39
CA ILE A 475 1.29 1.64 24.57
C ILE A 475 0.58 2.92 24.15
N ARG A 476 0.41 3.09 22.87
CA ARG A 476 -0.18 4.26 22.23
C ARG A 476 -1.51 3.86 21.59
N LEU A 477 -2.61 4.24 22.25
CA LEU A 477 -3.96 3.98 21.75
C LEU A 477 -4.45 5.18 20.95
N ARG A 478 -4.82 4.98 19.68
CA ARG A 478 -5.39 6.04 18.87
C ARG A 478 -6.70 6.54 19.48
N ILE A 479 -6.83 7.83 19.62
CA ILE A 479 -8.11 8.47 19.89
C ILE A 479 -8.64 9.02 18.57
N PRO A 480 -9.70 8.41 17.98
CA PRO A 480 -10.25 8.86 16.71
C PRO A 480 -10.69 10.33 16.77
N ASN A 481 -10.50 11.09 15.70
CA ASN A 481 -10.82 12.52 15.68
C ASN A 481 -12.31 12.84 15.89
N TRP A 482 -13.19 11.88 15.65
CA TRP A 482 -14.63 11.98 15.93
C TRP A 482 -14.95 11.79 17.42
N CYS A 483 -14.09 11.11 18.19
CA CYS A 483 -14.28 10.88 19.61
C CYS A 483 -13.99 12.16 20.41
N LYS A 484 -15.01 12.71 21.04
CA LYS A 484 -14.87 13.96 21.81
C LYS A 484 -14.50 13.73 23.27
N THR A 485 -14.96 12.60 23.82
CA THR A 485 -14.70 12.20 25.20
C THR A 485 -14.47 10.70 25.25
N TYR A 486 -13.59 10.27 26.13
CA TYR A 486 -13.32 8.86 26.38
C TYR A 486 -12.93 8.62 27.85
N ASP A 487 -13.14 7.42 28.29
CA ASP A 487 -12.66 6.94 29.57
C ASP A 487 -11.57 5.87 29.35
N LEU A 488 -10.45 6.01 30.05
CA LEU A 488 -9.35 5.07 30.00
C LEU A 488 -9.07 4.51 31.38
N SER A 489 -8.97 3.18 31.48
CA SER A 489 -8.71 2.51 32.75
C SER A 489 -7.72 1.34 32.60
N ILE A 490 -7.00 1.01 33.69
CA ILE A 490 -6.23 -0.23 33.83
C ILE A 490 -6.83 -1.02 35.00
N ASN A 491 -7.22 -2.26 34.74
CA ASN A 491 -7.87 -3.16 35.74
C ASN A 491 -9.08 -2.49 36.42
N GLY A 492 -9.88 -1.72 35.64
CA GLY A 492 -11.06 -1.01 36.15
C GLY A 492 -10.76 0.25 36.95
N LYS A 493 -9.50 0.64 37.10
CA LYS A 493 -9.12 1.89 37.74
C LYS A 493 -8.83 2.95 36.68
N ARG A 494 -9.62 4.03 36.65
CA ARG A 494 -9.43 5.15 35.74
C ARG A 494 -8.01 5.73 35.86
N ILE A 495 -7.41 6.01 34.70
CA ILE A 495 -6.11 6.66 34.59
C ILE A 495 -6.23 7.94 33.74
N ASN A 496 -5.33 8.88 33.98
CA ASN A 496 -5.15 10.05 33.13
C ASN A 496 -3.79 9.93 32.45
N VAL A 497 -3.77 10.14 31.13
CA VAL A 497 -2.57 10.03 30.32
C VAL A 497 -2.40 11.30 29.46
N SER A 498 -1.18 11.49 28.96
CA SER A 498 -0.94 12.51 27.93
C SER A 498 -1.40 12.00 26.56
N GLU A 499 -1.83 12.92 25.73
CA GLU A 499 -2.05 12.66 24.30
C GLU A 499 -0.89 13.24 23.48
N GLU A 500 -0.37 12.42 22.57
CA GLU A 500 0.68 12.84 21.63
C GLU A 500 0.28 12.43 20.22
N LYS A 501 0.20 13.39 19.30
CA LYS A 501 -0.17 13.15 17.89
C LYS A 501 -1.46 12.31 17.73
N GLY A 502 -2.46 12.54 18.62
CA GLY A 502 -3.74 11.84 18.62
C GLY A 502 -3.71 10.43 19.20
N TYR A 503 -2.69 10.08 19.97
CA TYR A 503 -2.60 8.83 20.71
C TYR A 503 -2.57 9.10 22.22
N ALA A 504 -3.39 8.39 22.98
CA ALA A 504 -3.28 8.29 24.45
C ALA A 504 -2.06 7.43 24.80
N VAL A 505 -1.11 7.98 25.57
CA VAL A 505 0.19 7.35 25.86
C VAL A 505 0.19 6.72 27.24
N ILE A 506 0.26 5.40 27.30
CA ILE A 506 0.25 4.60 28.54
C ILE A 506 1.66 4.10 28.80
N LYS A 507 2.24 4.48 29.97
CA LYS A 507 3.60 4.11 30.38
C LYS A 507 3.63 3.09 31.51
N ASP A 508 2.72 3.23 32.47
CA ASP A 508 2.68 2.41 33.69
C ASP A 508 1.69 1.25 33.54
N TRP A 509 2.09 0.21 32.81
CA TRP A 509 1.32 -1.02 32.67
C TRP A 509 2.19 -2.25 32.98
N LYS A 510 1.55 -3.38 33.25
CA LYS A 510 2.20 -4.66 33.59
C LYS A 510 1.61 -5.79 32.75
N SER A 511 2.39 -6.86 32.62
CA SER A 511 1.89 -8.10 32.02
C SER A 511 0.60 -8.56 32.71
N GLN A 512 -0.39 -8.95 31.90
CA GLN A 512 -1.76 -9.34 32.29
C GLN A 512 -2.67 -8.17 32.73
N ASP A 513 -2.24 -6.93 32.63
CA ASP A 513 -3.15 -5.80 32.80
C ASP A 513 -4.21 -5.78 31.70
N VAL A 514 -5.42 -5.43 32.08
CA VAL A 514 -6.53 -5.14 31.17
C VAL A 514 -6.66 -3.64 31.05
N ILE A 515 -6.30 -3.13 29.86
CA ILE A 515 -6.47 -1.73 29.49
C ILE A 515 -7.82 -1.61 28.81
N ALA A 516 -8.72 -0.78 29.34
CA ALA A 516 -10.02 -0.54 28.73
C ALA A 516 -10.12 0.92 28.30
N LEU A 517 -10.52 1.11 27.04
CA LEU A 517 -10.85 2.39 26.43
C LEU A 517 -12.34 2.38 26.07
N ASP A 518 -13.10 3.30 26.64
CA ASP A 518 -14.52 3.51 26.34
C ASP A 518 -14.66 4.86 25.65
N MET A 519 -15.02 4.85 24.38
CA MET A 519 -15.19 6.05 23.54
C MET A 519 -16.67 6.40 23.47
N ASP A 520 -17.00 7.65 23.76
CA ASP A 520 -18.36 8.18 23.52
C ASP A 520 -18.58 8.23 21.99
N CYS A 521 -19.22 7.18 21.49
CA CYS A 521 -19.61 7.12 20.09
C CYS A 521 -20.87 7.95 19.87
N LEU A 522 -20.76 9.01 19.07
CA LEU A 522 -21.89 9.90 18.74
C LEU A 522 -22.74 9.38 17.58
N LEU A 523 -22.51 8.17 17.09
CA LEU A 523 -23.33 7.57 16.05
C LEU A 523 -24.64 7.02 16.63
N TYR A 524 -25.50 7.92 17.07
CA TYR A 524 -26.92 7.61 17.25
C TYR A 524 -27.57 7.55 15.87
N THR A 525 -27.50 6.39 15.23
CA THR A 525 -28.25 6.13 13.99
C THR A 525 -29.69 5.71 14.26
N SER A 526 -30.09 5.56 15.53
CA SER A 526 -31.41 5.09 15.89
C SER A 526 -32.54 6.05 15.55
N ASP A 527 -32.28 7.35 15.47
CA ASP A 527 -33.33 8.35 15.28
C ASP A 527 -33.49 8.80 13.82
N ALA A 528 -32.58 8.43 12.93
CA ALA A 528 -32.67 8.79 11.50
C ALA A 528 -33.34 7.73 10.63
N ALA A 529 -33.63 6.56 11.16
CA ALA A 529 -34.24 5.46 10.42
C ALA A 529 -35.75 5.33 10.67
N ASP A 530 -36.32 6.07 11.63
CA ASP A 530 -37.73 6.03 12.01
C ASP A 530 -38.54 7.23 11.48
N ASP A 531 -37.91 8.16 10.76
CA ASP A 531 -38.56 9.23 9.99
C ASP A 531 -38.50 8.91 8.48
#